data_3de7367875ce889ae4f0cfcc8b1b00f5
#
_entry.id   3de7367875ce889ae4f0cfcc8b1b00f5
#
_cell.length_a   1.000
_cell.length_b   1.000
_cell.length_c   1.000
_cell.angle_alpha   90.00
_cell.angle_beta   90.00
_cell.angle_gamma   90.00
#
_symmetry.space_group_name_H-M   'P 1'
#
loop_
_entity.id
_entity.type
_entity.pdbx_description
1 polymer ?
#
loop_
_entity_poly.entity_id
_entity_poly.type
_entity_poly.pdbx_seq_one_letter_code
_entity_poly.pdbx_strand_id
1 'polypeptide(L)'
;MDRQIEKKSFLRRYAWYVAAAAALAALLVWIVLGTTASTMTIDATDITISDVTRGKFDDYVRLNGQVLPIQVVQISPEEGGIVREKVVEEGTRVRKGDVILRLSNSNLDLQILNAEAELAEKQNLLRNTQVAMQQDRLNNRTEQATLDTDCDRKRRAYEQNARLYKERLISKEVYLQSREDYNLARRKQSLISQRLKQDSLYRHVQMAQMEDNLDNMRKNVLLVRDRKNKLEVRSAIDGELGLLDVELGQNIAAGQNIGQINDLSDFKVQAQIDEHYIDRVRPGLSASFSRGGKIYRLRVRKVYPEVRNGTFRTDFVFVGERPAQMRSGQTFYVELALGKSQQATLIPRGTFFQTTGGNWIFVLDKSGRKAYRRNISIARQNPQYYEVTDGLEPGERVITSGYEAFKDNEVLVIK
;
A
#
# COMPACT_ATOMS: atom_id res chain seq x y z
N MET A 1 -49.43 110.96 13.18
CA MET A 1 -48.92 109.84 12.41
C MET A 1 -48.94 108.59 13.26
N ASP A 2 -50.04 107.82 13.12
CA ASP A 2 -50.35 106.66 13.87
C ASP A 2 -49.79 105.41 13.12
N ARG A 3 -48.92 104.70 13.71
CA ARG A 3 -48.35 103.42 13.17
C ARG A 3 -49.11 102.27 13.87
N GLN A 4 -50.05 101.58 13.20
CA GLN A 4 -50.70 100.38 13.67
C GLN A 4 -49.70 99.26 13.77
N ILE A 5 -49.62 98.62 14.92
CA ILE A 5 -48.79 97.37 15.18
C ILE A 5 -49.78 96.21 14.97
N GLU A 6 -49.47 95.41 13.89
CA GLU A 6 -50.21 94.18 13.64
C GLU A 6 -49.83 93.14 14.71
N LYS A 7 -50.77 92.60 15.50
CA LYS A 7 -50.67 91.49 16.44
C LYS A 7 -50.54 90.19 15.64
N LYS A 8 -49.35 89.59 15.63
CA LYS A 8 -49.07 88.23 15.09
C LYS A 8 -49.96 87.21 15.90
N SER A 9 -50.75 86.41 15.15
CA SER A 9 -51.69 85.42 15.64
C SER A 9 -50.95 84.40 16.57
N PHE A 10 -51.51 84.07 17.72
CA PHE A 10 -51.06 83.16 18.73
C PHE A 10 -50.72 81.79 18.17
N LEU A 11 -51.43 81.33 17.13
CA LEU A 11 -51.25 80.03 16.45
C LEU A 11 -49.85 79.88 15.77
N ARG A 12 -49.29 81.03 15.28
CA ARG A 12 -47.97 80.98 14.58
C ARG A 12 -46.77 80.84 15.52
N ARG A 13 -46.95 81.18 16.79
CA ARG A 13 -45.88 81.09 17.84
C ARG A 13 -45.75 79.72 18.46
N TYR A 14 -46.80 78.90 18.43
CA TYR A 14 -46.81 77.55 18.94
C TYR A 14 -46.87 76.48 17.86
N ALA A 15 -46.90 76.85 16.58
CA ALA A 15 -46.95 75.90 15.45
C ALA A 15 -45.76 74.91 15.45
N TRP A 16 -44.60 75.35 15.93
CA TRP A 16 -43.39 74.49 16.09
C TRP A 16 -43.61 73.43 17.16
N TYR A 17 -44.18 73.76 18.31
CA TYR A 17 -44.43 72.82 19.39
C TYR A 17 -45.52 71.81 19.02
N VAL A 18 -46.52 72.22 18.28
CA VAL A 18 -47.55 71.32 17.76
C VAL A 18 -46.98 70.37 16.70
N ALA A 19 -46.12 70.87 15.81
CA ALA A 19 -45.44 70.01 14.86
C ALA A 19 -44.47 69.02 15.51
N ALA A 20 -43.75 69.45 16.57
CA ALA A 20 -42.85 68.59 17.33
C ALA A 20 -43.66 67.49 18.11
N ALA A 21 -44.79 67.85 18.72
CA ALA A 21 -45.64 66.88 19.42
C ALA A 21 -46.29 65.89 18.44
N ALA A 22 -46.70 66.35 17.23
CA ALA A 22 -47.20 65.43 16.19
C ALA A 22 -46.13 64.51 15.63
N ALA A 23 -44.88 64.97 15.46
CA ALA A 23 -43.77 64.17 15.03
C ALA A 23 -43.43 63.11 16.12
N LEU A 24 -43.46 63.49 17.39
CA LEU A 24 -43.20 62.59 18.51
C LEU A 24 -44.30 61.52 18.67
N ALA A 25 -45.59 61.94 18.48
CA ALA A 25 -46.73 61.02 18.45
C ALA A 25 -46.64 60.06 17.24
N ALA A 26 -46.27 60.54 16.07
CA ALA A 26 -46.05 59.71 14.87
C ALA A 26 -44.85 58.72 15.07
N LEU A 27 -43.79 59.16 15.74
CA LEU A 27 -42.64 58.30 16.10
C LEU A 27 -43.02 57.23 17.09
N LEU A 28 -43.83 57.58 18.11
CA LEU A 28 -44.35 56.60 19.08
C LEU A 28 -45.30 55.60 18.44
N VAL A 29 -46.19 56.04 17.55
CA VAL A 29 -47.08 55.17 16.76
C VAL A 29 -46.27 54.28 15.81
N TRP A 30 -45.21 54.78 15.21
CA TRP A 30 -44.31 54.01 14.34
C TRP A 30 -43.53 52.96 15.15
N ILE A 31 -43.08 53.28 16.36
CA ILE A 31 -42.41 52.34 17.25
C ILE A 31 -43.39 51.23 17.72
N VAL A 32 -44.60 51.61 18.10
CA VAL A 32 -45.62 50.64 18.55
C VAL A 32 -46.14 49.75 17.43
N LEU A 33 -46.30 50.27 16.20
CA LEU A 33 -46.68 49.50 15.01
C LEU A 33 -45.52 48.68 14.43
N GLY A 34 -44.28 49.14 14.59
CA GLY A 34 -43.09 48.44 14.13
C GLY A 34 -42.65 47.24 15.03
N THR A 35 -43.18 47.15 16.26
CA THR A 35 -42.87 46.07 17.21
C THR A 35 -43.89 44.94 17.23
N THR A 36 -44.85 44.88 16.29
CA THR A 36 -45.75 43.73 16.19
C THR A 36 -44.99 42.55 15.58
N ALA A 37 -44.63 41.56 16.42
CA ALA A 37 -44.01 40.31 15.97
C ALA A 37 -44.86 39.71 14.82
N SER A 38 -44.20 39.40 13.71
CA SER A 38 -44.85 38.77 12.55
C SER A 38 -45.44 37.44 12.96
N THR A 39 -46.80 37.29 12.82
CA THR A 39 -47.50 36.08 13.23
C THR A 39 -48.06 35.33 12.02
N MET A 40 -47.93 34.01 12.02
CA MET A 40 -48.53 33.12 11.03
C MET A 40 -49.35 32.04 11.67
N THR A 41 -50.50 31.72 11.08
CA THR A 41 -51.34 30.61 11.53
C THR A 41 -51.02 29.36 10.71
N ILE A 42 -50.81 28.23 11.39
CA ILE A 42 -50.51 26.93 10.81
C ILE A 42 -51.39 25.84 11.38
N ASP A 43 -51.63 24.79 10.61
CA ASP A 43 -52.37 23.61 11.08
C ASP A 43 -51.45 22.67 11.85
N ALA A 44 -51.93 22.10 12.95
CA ALA A 44 -51.15 21.15 13.76
C ALA A 44 -50.74 19.87 13.01
N THR A 45 -51.45 19.56 11.91
CA THR A 45 -51.14 18.40 11.05
C THR A 45 -49.90 18.58 10.18
N ASP A 46 -49.50 19.84 9.92
CA ASP A 46 -48.36 20.16 9.02
C ASP A 46 -47.03 20.26 9.76
N ILE A 47 -47.04 20.09 11.08
CA ILE A 47 -45.86 20.23 11.91
C ILE A 47 -45.59 18.97 12.72
N THR A 48 -44.30 18.68 12.90
CA THR A 48 -43.88 17.62 13.84
C THR A 48 -43.40 18.28 15.14
N ILE A 49 -44.08 17.96 16.23
CA ILE A 49 -43.70 18.43 17.56
C ILE A 49 -42.91 17.33 18.24
N SER A 50 -41.80 17.69 18.86
CA SER A 50 -40.94 16.76 19.58
C SER A 50 -40.59 17.31 20.95
N ASP A 51 -40.43 16.41 21.92
CA ASP A 51 -40.03 16.76 23.27
C ASP A 51 -38.54 16.96 23.41
N VAL A 52 -38.14 17.99 24.16
CA VAL A 52 -36.77 18.20 24.60
C VAL A 52 -36.52 17.29 25.79
N THR A 53 -35.59 16.36 25.65
CA THR A 53 -35.34 15.38 26.71
C THR A 53 -33.90 15.52 27.24
N ARG A 54 -33.71 15.20 28.53
CA ARG A 54 -32.36 15.02 29.07
C ARG A 54 -32.03 13.55 29.06
N GLY A 55 -31.00 13.19 28.30
CA GLY A 55 -30.64 11.79 28.10
C GLY A 55 -29.17 11.59 27.78
N LYS A 56 -28.83 10.35 27.60
CA LYS A 56 -27.48 9.93 27.22
C LYS A 56 -27.24 10.23 25.73
N PHE A 57 -26.32 11.12 25.42
CA PHE A 57 -25.90 11.39 24.06
C PHE A 57 -24.70 10.48 23.70
N ASP A 58 -24.93 9.58 22.77
CA ASP A 58 -23.89 8.74 22.19
C ASP A 58 -23.39 9.42 20.91
N ASP A 59 -22.14 9.88 20.96
CA ASP A 59 -21.50 10.55 19.83
C ASP A 59 -20.96 9.49 18.86
N TYR A 60 -21.72 9.16 17.83
CA TYR A 60 -21.35 8.17 16.84
C TYR A 60 -21.76 8.58 15.42
N VAL A 61 -21.04 8.02 14.44
CA VAL A 61 -21.39 8.13 13.02
C VAL A 61 -21.70 6.74 12.47
N ARG A 62 -22.71 6.66 11.60
CA ARG A 62 -23.07 5.42 10.89
C ARG A 62 -22.38 5.38 9.53
N LEU A 63 -21.70 4.30 9.26
CA LEU A 63 -20.86 4.08 8.10
C LEU A 63 -21.25 2.80 7.37
N ASN A 64 -21.08 2.78 6.06
CA ASN A 64 -21.14 1.55 5.27
C ASN A 64 -19.76 0.91 5.27
N GLY A 65 -19.61 -0.20 5.99
CA GLY A 65 -18.36 -0.95 6.05
C GLY A 65 -18.43 -2.20 5.19
N GLN A 66 -17.46 -2.39 4.33
CA GLN A 66 -17.33 -3.58 3.50
C GLN A 66 -16.35 -4.56 4.10
N VAL A 67 -16.73 -5.82 4.19
CA VAL A 67 -15.86 -6.92 4.63
C VAL A 67 -14.84 -7.24 3.55
N LEU A 68 -13.58 -7.23 3.91
CA LEU A 68 -12.46 -7.58 3.02
C LEU A 68 -11.57 -8.63 3.71
N PRO A 69 -10.85 -9.45 2.95
CA PRO A 69 -9.80 -10.30 3.51
C PRO A 69 -8.77 -9.46 4.26
N ILE A 70 -8.11 -10.06 5.24
CA ILE A 70 -7.06 -9.32 5.99
C ILE A 70 -5.91 -8.93 5.08
N GLN A 71 -5.58 -9.78 4.13
CA GLN A 71 -4.56 -9.56 3.11
C GLN A 71 -5.02 -10.07 1.75
N VAL A 72 -4.65 -9.34 0.71
CA VAL A 72 -4.82 -9.73 -0.69
C VAL A 72 -3.46 -9.68 -1.36
N VAL A 73 -3.06 -10.78 -1.96
CA VAL A 73 -1.80 -10.90 -2.72
C VAL A 73 -2.11 -11.02 -4.20
N GLN A 74 -1.56 -10.10 -4.99
CA GLN A 74 -1.71 -10.13 -6.45
C GLN A 74 -0.86 -11.25 -7.05
N ILE A 75 -1.39 -11.91 -8.07
CA ILE A 75 -0.70 -12.94 -8.82
C ILE A 75 -0.13 -12.30 -10.09
N SER A 76 1.21 -12.25 -10.16
CA SER A 76 1.92 -11.73 -11.34
C SER A 76 3.05 -12.69 -11.66
N PRO A 77 3.04 -13.35 -12.83
CA PRO A 77 4.09 -14.26 -13.26
C PRO A 77 5.45 -13.54 -13.36
N GLU A 78 6.51 -14.17 -12.90
CA GLU A 78 7.86 -13.63 -13.04
C GLU A 78 8.38 -13.79 -14.49
N GLU A 79 7.93 -14.83 -15.20
CA GLU A 79 8.25 -15.10 -16.61
C GLU A 79 6.99 -15.07 -17.46
N GLY A 80 7.08 -14.45 -18.63
CA GLY A 80 5.98 -14.41 -19.59
C GLY A 80 5.88 -15.69 -20.42
N GLY A 81 4.66 -15.96 -20.90
CA GLY A 81 4.41 -17.13 -21.76
C GLY A 81 2.93 -17.31 -22.11
N ILE A 82 2.64 -18.36 -22.85
CA ILE A 82 1.29 -18.73 -23.25
C ILE A 82 0.69 -19.65 -22.19
N VAL A 83 -0.53 -19.37 -21.74
CA VAL A 83 -1.27 -20.21 -20.78
C VAL A 83 -1.54 -21.58 -21.39
N ARG A 84 -0.89 -22.60 -20.85
CA ARG A 84 -1.07 -23.98 -21.29
C ARG A 84 -2.15 -24.71 -20.50
N GLU A 85 -2.22 -24.45 -19.19
CA GLU A 85 -3.12 -25.16 -18.28
C GLU A 85 -3.48 -24.28 -17.09
N LYS A 86 -4.76 -24.24 -16.75
CA LYS A 86 -5.25 -23.75 -15.45
C LYS A 86 -5.38 -24.95 -14.53
N VAL A 87 -4.59 -25.02 -13.48
CA VAL A 87 -4.57 -26.14 -12.53
C VAL A 87 -5.63 -25.97 -11.46
N VAL A 88 -5.92 -24.71 -11.10
CA VAL A 88 -6.86 -24.33 -10.04
C VAL A 88 -7.86 -23.33 -10.59
N GLU A 89 -9.13 -23.50 -10.23
CA GLU A 89 -10.22 -22.58 -10.58
C GLU A 89 -10.46 -21.56 -9.47
N GLU A 90 -11.12 -20.45 -9.84
CA GLU A 90 -11.53 -19.40 -8.90
C GLU A 90 -12.39 -19.96 -7.75
N GLY A 91 -12.24 -19.39 -6.55
CA GLY A 91 -12.92 -19.84 -5.35
C GLY A 91 -12.32 -21.08 -4.67
N THR A 92 -11.28 -21.68 -5.26
CA THR A 92 -10.60 -22.85 -4.67
C THR A 92 -9.58 -22.42 -3.62
N ARG A 93 -9.47 -23.20 -2.53
CA ARG A 93 -8.43 -22.99 -1.53
C ARG A 93 -7.09 -23.52 -2.02
N VAL A 94 -6.07 -22.69 -1.90
CA VAL A 94 -4.69 -23.00 -2.26
C VAL A 94 -3.77 -22.86 -1.06
N ARG A 95 -2.71 -23.63 -1.03
CA ARG A 95 -1.62 -23.53 -0.07
C ARG A 95 -0.43 -22.82 -0.72
N LYS A 96 0.42 -22.24 0.10
CA LYS A 96 1.67 -21.67 -0.38
C LYS A 96 2.49 -22.71 -1.13
N GLY A 97 2.87 -22.38 -2.38
CA GLY A 97 3.61 -23.27 -3.28
C GLY A 97 2.76 -24.08 -4.25
N ASP A 98 1.44 -24.16 -4.06
CA ASP A 98 0.55 -24.84 -5.00
C ASP A 98 0.59 -24.17 -6.38
N VAL A 99 0.61 -24.98 -7.44
CA VAL A 99 0.59 -24.50 -8.82
C VAL A 99 -0.81 -24.03 -9.18
N ILE A 100 -0.95 -22.79 -9.61
CA ILE A 100 -2.22 -22.17 -10.02
C ILE A 100 -2.41 -22.35 -11.53
N LEU A 101 -1.37 -22.01 -12.30
CA LEU A 101 -1.38 -22.16 -13.75
C LEU A 101 0.00 -22.51 -14.28
N ARG A 102 0.06 -23.10 -15.47
CA ARG A 102 1.30 -23.39 -16.19
C ARG A 102 1.35 -22.60 -17.48
N LEU A 103 2.48 -21.92 -17.67
CA LEU A 103 2.83 -21.20 -18.88
C LEU A 103 3.78 -22.04 -19.73
N SER A 104 3.80 -21.79 -21.04
CA SER A 104 4.80 -22.29 -21.97
C SER A 104 5.50 -21.13 -22.64
N ASN A 105 6.84 -21.25 -22.80
CA ASN A 105 7.64 -20.24 -23.47
C ASN A 105 8.74 -20.92 -24.31
N SER A 106 8.47 -21.04 -25.62
CA SER A 106 9.40 -21.69 -26.57
C SER A 106 10.74 -20.96 -26.69
N ASN A 107 10.76 -19.64 -26.51
CA ASN A 107 12.02 -18.87 -26.55
C ASN A 107 12.90 -19.23 -25.35
N LEU A 108 12.30 -19.44 -24.17
CA LEU A 108 13.05 -19.86 -23.00
C LEU A 108 13.58 -21.30 -23.15
N ASP A 109 12.79 -22.21 -23.74
CA ASP A 109 13.23 -23.56 -24.05
C ASP A 109 14.42 -23.56 -25.02
N LEU A 110 14.43 -22.69 -26.04
CA LEU A 110 15.60 -22.49 -26.93
C LEU A 110 16.79 -21.92 -26.21
N GLN A 111 16.61 -20.95 -25.28
CA GLN A 111 17.70 -20.40 -24.48
C GLN A 111 18.36 -21.47 -23.59
N ILE A 112 17.56 -22.36 -23.00
CA ILE A 112 18.08 -23.50 -22.21
C ILE A 112 18.91 -24.41 -23.09
N LEU A 113 18.38 -24.82 -24.26
CA LEU A 113 19.07 -25.70 -25.19
C LEU A 113 20.41 -25.11 -25.66
N ASN A 114 20.42 -23.80 -25.97
CA ASN A 114 21.63 -23.10 -26.39
C ASN A 114 22.68 -23.05 -25.26
N ALA A 115 22.24 -22.72 -24.02
CA ALA A 115 23.13 -22.68 -22.87
C ALA A 115 23.72 -24.07 -22.52
N GLU A 116 22.92 -25.13 -22.67
CA GLU A 116 23.36 -26.53 -22.49
C GLU A 116 24.35 -26.95 -23.57
N ALA A 117 24.12 -26.58 -24.83
CA ALA A 117 25.01 -26.85 -25.96
C ALA A 117 26.34 -26.15 -25.78
N GLU A 118 26.37 -24.88 -25.37
CA GLU A 118 27.57 -24.11 -25.09
C GLU A 118 28.35 -24.72 -23.92
N LEU A 119 27.68 -25.13 -22.84
CA LEU A 119 28.33 -25.86 -21.74
C LEU A 119 28.99 -27.15 -22.22
N ALA A 120 28.31 -27.95 -23.05
CA ALA A 120 28.81 -29.19 -23.60
C ALA A 120 30.07 -28.95 -24.51
N GLU A 121 30.03 -27.89 -25.33
CA GLU A 121 31.17 -27.48 -26.15
C GLU A 121 32.40 -27.15 -25.29
N LYS A 122 32.22 -26.32 -24.24
CA LYS A 122 33.34 -25.95 -23.35
C LYS A 122 33.86 -27.14 -22.53
N GLN A 123 32.98 -28.10 -22.15
CA GLN A 123 33.39 -29.34 -21.51
C GLN A 123 34.29 -30.20 -22.45
N ASN A 124 33.89 -30.30 -23.73
CA ASN A 124 34.68 -31.01 -24.73
C ASN A 124 36.01 -30.32 -24.98
N LEU A 125 36.06 -28.98 -25.07
CA LEU A 125 37.27 -28.22 -25.21
C LEU A 125 38.22 -28.46 -24.02
N LEU A 126 37.70 -28.42 -22.77
CA LEU A 126 38.52 -28.74 -21.60
C LEU A 126 39.12 -30.15 -21.68
N ARG A 127 38.29 -31.16 -22.01
CA ARG A 127 38.77 -32.54 -22.17
C ARG A 127 39.85 -32.66 -23.21
N ASN A 128 39.66 -32.06 -24.40
CA ASN A 128 40.66 -32.09 -25.46
C ASN A 128 41.96 -31.39 -25.02
N THR A 129 41.85 -30.26 -24.34
CA THR A 129 43.04 -29.54 -23.79
C THR A 129 43.74 -30.39 -22.73
N GLN A 130 43.02 -31.08 -21.86
CA GLN A 130 43.60 -31.98 -20.85
C GLN A 130 44.39 -33.13 -21.53
N VAL A 131 43.81 -33.74 -22.57
CA VAL A 131 44.48 -34.81 -23.32
C VAL A 131 45.76 -34.30 -24.01
N ALA A 132 45.67 -33.14 -24.67
CA ALA A 132 46.83 -32.50 -25.31
C ALA A 132 47.95 -32.19 -24.28
N MET A 133 47.56 -31.58 -23.13
CA MET A 133 48.53 -31.27 -22.07
C MET A 133 49.16 -32.54 -21.45
N GLN A 134 48.44 -33.65 -21.37
CA GLN A 134 48.99 -34.93 -20.91
C GLN A 134 49.99 -35.49 -21.89
N GLN A 135 49.68 -35.41 -23.19
CA GLN A 135 50.64 -35.83 -24.25
C GLN A 135 51.93 -35.00 -24.23
N ASP A 136 51.81 -33.67 -24.13
CA ASP A 136 52.94 -32.76 -24.03
C ASP A 136 53.77 -33.04 -22.78
N ARG A 137 53.14 -33.35 -21.67
CA ARG A 137 53.84 -33.74 -20.42
C ARG A 137 54.67 -34.99 -20.60
N LEU A 138 54.13 -36.01 -21.30
CA LEU A 138 54.88 -37.24 -21.61
C LEU A 138 56.06 -36.96 -22.52
N ASN A 139 55.84 -36.19 -23.58
CA ASN A 139 56.91 -35.79 -24.52
C ASN A 139 58.02 -35.03 -23.79
N ASN A 140 57.70 -34.05 -22.99
CA ASN A 140 58.64 -33.27 -22.22
C ASN A 140 59.44 -34.12 -21.21
N ARG A 141 58.83 -35.11 -20.57
CA ARG A 141 59.50 -36.04 -19.66
C ARG A 141 60.48 -36.92 -20.39
N THR A 142 60.17 -37.39 -21.62
CA THR A 142 61.06 -38.19 -22.44
C THR A 142 62.27 -37.35 -22.89
N GLU A 143 62.06 -36.09 -23.30
CA GLU A 143 63.12 -35.14 -23.64
C GLU A 143 64.06 -34.89 -22.45
N GLN A 144 63.49 -34.65 -21.26
CA GLN A 144 64.23 -34.47 -20.02
C GLN A 144 65.09 -35.67 -19.70
N ALA A 145 64.57 -36.90 -19.75
CA ALA A 145 65.28 -38.14 -19.45
C ALA A 145 66.43 -38.35 -20.42
N THR A 146 66.24 -37.98 -21.73
CA THR A 146 67.31 -38.05 -22.75
C THR A 146 68.44 -37.08 -22.45
N LEU A 147 68.12 -35.82 -22.13
CA LEU A 147 69.12 -34.81 -21.81
C LEU A 147 69.81 -35.06 -20.46
N ASP A 148 69.09 -35.61 -19.45
CA ASP A 148 69.73 -36.05 -18.20
C ASP A 148 70.73 -37.15 -18.43
N THR A 149 70.42 -38.16 -19.27
CA THR A 149 71.30 -39.29 -19.60
C THR A 149 72.51 -38.79 -20.39
N ASP A 150 72.30 -37.85 -21.33
CA ASP A 150 73.47 -37.28 -22.11
C ASP A 150 74.39 -36.44 -21.22
N CYS A 151 73.81 -35.61 -20.32
CA CYS A 151 74.61 -34.84 -19.37
C CYS A 151 75.47 -35.76 -18.48
N ASP A 152 74.88 -36.86 -17.94
CA ASP A 152 75.58 -37.84 -17.11
C ASP A 152 76.71 -38.55 -17.90
N ARG A 153 76.47 -38.89 -19.17
CA ARG A 153 77.51 -39.49 -20.06
C ARG A 153 78.63 -38.51 -20.26
N LYS A 154 78.37 -37.25 -20.63
CA LYS A 154 79.35 -36.23 -20.86
C LYS A 154 80.09 -35.84 -19.56
N ARG A 155 79.45 -35.84 -18.43
CA ARG A 155 80.08 -35.66 -17.11
C ARG A 155 81.16 -36.73 -16.86
N ARG A 156 80.79 -38.01 -17.00
CA ARG A 156 81.70 -39.13 -16.78
C ARG A 156 82.92 -39.02 -17.71
N ALA A 157 82.72 -38.69 -19.03
CA ALA A 157 83.81 -38.51 -19.97
C ALA A 157 84.73 -37.35 -19.58
N TYR A 158 84.16 -36.21 -19.15
CA TYR A 158 84.91 -35.05 -18.66
C TYR A 158 85.75 -35.41 -17.42
N GLU A 159 85.14 -36.06 -16.42
CA GLU A 159 85.83 -36.49 -15.19
C GLU A 159 86.93 -37.45 -15.44
N GLN A 160 86.78 -38.40 -16.38
CA GLN A 160 87.87 -39.32 -16.83
C GLN A 160 88.95 -38.55 -17.53
N ASN A 161 88.70 -37.72 -18.53
CA ASN A 161 89.65 -36.94 -19.25
C ASN A 161 90.40 -35.94 -18.36
N ALA A 162 89.75 -35.35 -17.36
CA ALA A 162 90.38 -34.48 -16.37
C ALA A 162 91.46 -35.22 -15.54
N ARG A 163 91.20 -36.48 -15.13
CA ARG A 163 92.25 -37.34 -14.48
C ARG A 163 93.41 -37.67 -15.38
N LEU A 164 93.09 -38.14 -16.63
CA LEU A 164 94.13 -38.48 -17.60
C LEU A 164 95.00 -37.28 -18.02
N TYR A 165 94.43 -36.09 -18.14
CA TYR A 165 95.16 -34.86 -18.42
C TYR A 165 96.04 -34.46 -17.25
N LYS A 166 95.63 -34.62 -16.00
CA LYS A 166 96.49 -34.40 -14.82
C LYS A 166 97.70 -35.32 -14.78
N GLU A 167 97.55 -36.57 -15.26
CA GLU A 167 98.61 -37.57 -15.41
C GLU A 167 99.41 -37.38 -16.70
N ARG A 168 99.13 -36.35 -17.55
CA ARG A 168 99.76 -36.05 -18.84
C ARG A 168 99.61 -37.16 -19.90
N LEU A 169 98.53 -37.97 -19.81
CA LEU A 169 98.24 -39.08 -20.71
C LEU A 169 97.41 -38.66 -21.94
N ILE A 170 96.86 -37.47 -21.98
CA ILE A 170 96.10 -36.94 -23.11
C ILE A 170 96.51 -35.47 -23.41
N SER A 171 96.18 -34.97 -24.65
CA SER A 171 96.41 -33.58 -25.02
C SER A 171 95.44 -32.62 -24.31
N LYS A 172 95.86 -31.33 -24.19
CA LYS A 172 95.05 -30.27 -23.65
C LYS A 172 93.79 -30.09 -24.46
N GLU A 173 93.79 -30.26 -25.74
CA GLU A 173 92.70 -30.14 -26.67
C GLU A 173 91.55 -31.15 -26.34
N VAL A 174 91.86 -32.42 -26.18
CA VAL A 174 90.92 -33.49 -25.81
C VAL A 174 90.23 -33.18 -24.45
N TYR A 175 91.04 -32.70 -23.50
CA TYR A 175 90.48 -32.27 -22.20
C TYR A 175 89.54 -31.07 -22.36
N LEU A 176 89.92 -30.02 -23.09
CA LEU A 176 89.09 -28.82 -23.32
C LEU A 176 87.78 -29.18 -24.03
N GLN A 177 87.83 -30.02 -25.06
CA GLN A 177 86.69 -30.49 -25.80
C GLN A 177 85.69 -31.22 -24.88
N SER A 178 86.13 -32.15 -24.05
CA SER A 178 85.28 -32.86 -23.12
C SER A 178 84.65 -31.93 -22.07
N ARG A 179 85.41 -30.90 -21.65
CA ARG A 179 84.88 -29.85 -20.75
C ARG A 179 83.74 -29.01 -21.40
N GLU A 180 83.99 -28.62 -22.65
CA GLU A 180 83.00 -27.84 -23.43
C GLU A 180 81.72 -28.65 -23.70
N ASP A 181 81.88 -29.91 -24.09
CA ASP A 181 80.86 -30.88 -24.32
C ASP A 181 79.97 -31.03 -23.04
N TYR A 182 80.61 -31.24 -21.89
CA TYR A 182 79.89 -31.33 -20.60
C TYR A 182 79.18 -30.01 -20.24
N ASN A 183 79.86 -28.89 -20.42
CA ASN A 183 79.25 -27.59 -20.14
C ASN A 183 78.04 -27.34 -21.04
N LEU A 184 78.07 -27.70 -22.32
CA LEU A 184 76.97 -27.63 -23.24
C LEU A 184 75.81 -28.54 -22.80
N ALA A 185 76.06 -29.81 -22.46
CA ALA A 185 75.06 -30.73 -21.99
C ALA A 185 74.37 -30.25 -20.69
N ARG A 186 75.19 -29.74 -19.74
CA ARG A 186 74.64 -29.14 -18.48
C ARG A 186 73.81 -27.93 -18.74
N ARG A 187 74.14 -27.05 -19.69
CA ARG A 187 73.30 -25.90 -20.06
C ARG A 187 71.95 -26.36 -20.65
N LYS A 188 71.95 -27.36 -21.56
CA LYS A 188 70.72 -27.94 -22.13
C LYS A 188 69.82 -28.55 -21.05
N GLN A 189 70.40 -29.29 -20.12
CA GLN A 189 69.67 -29.85 -18.96
C GLN A 189 69.07 -28.75 -18.08
N SER A 190 69.78 -27.68 -17.80
CA SER A 190 69.28 -26.54 -17.04
C SER A 190 68.15 -25.83 -17.77
N LEU A 191 68.22 -25.60 -19.07
CA LEU A 191 67.19 -24.96 -19.89
C LEU A 191 65.92 -25.78 -19.95
N ILE A 192 66.00 -27.12 -20.14
CA ILE A 192 64.76 -27.96 -20.12
C ILE A 192 64.15 -27.97 -18.77
N SER A 193 64.93 -27.99 -17.67
CA SER A 193 64.40 -27.91 -16.32
C SER A 193 63.59 -26.59 -16.02
N GLN A 194 64.15 -25.45 -16.52
CA GLN A 194 63.53 -24.15 -16.45
C GLN A 194 62.23 -24.12 -17.29
N ARG A 195 62.32 -24.61 -18.56
CA ARG A 195 61.13 -24.69 -19.44
C ARG A 195 60.01 -25.52 -18.78
N LEU A 196 60.29 -26.69 -18.21
CA LEU A 196 59.30 -27.55 -17.56
C LEU A 196 58.64 -26.89 -16.38
N LYS A 197 59.38 -26.09 -15.60
CA LYS A 197 58.81 -25.32 -14.49
C LYS A 197 57.83 -24.26 -15.01
N GLN A 198 58.22 -23.49 -16.02
CA GLN A 198 57.36 -22.49 -16.65
C GLN A 198 56.10 -23.11 -17.27
N ASP A 199 56.28 -24.19 -18.05
CA ASP A 199 55.17 -24.92 -18.67
C ASP A 199 54.19 -25.48 -17.62
N SER A 200 54.70 -25.97 -16.49
CA SER A 200 53.86 -26.47 -15.40
C SER A 200 53.01 -25.34 -14.78
N LEU A 201 53.62 -24.19 -14.54
CA LEU A 201 52.92 -23.02 -14.03
C LEU A 201 51.86 -22.53 -15.00
N TYR A 202 52.23 -22.36 -16.27
CA TYR A 202 51.34 -21.91 -17.35
C TYR A 202 50.12 -22.84 -17.50
N ARG A 203 50.37 -24.16 -17.55
CA ARG A 203 49.29 -25.16 -17.62
C ARG A 203 48.33 -25.08 -16.41
N HIS A 204 48.91 -24.91 -15.21
CA HIS A 204 48.08 -24.79 -14.02
C HIS A 204 47.15 -23.58 -14.08
N VAL A 205 47.66 -22.40 -14.47
CA VAL A 205 46.89 -21.18 -14.63
C VAL A 205 45.80 -21.35 -15.72
N GLN A 206 46.20 -21.92 -16.88
CA GLN A 206 45.26 -22.14 -17.98
C GLN A 206 44.14 -23.11 -17.61
N MET A 207 44.47 -24.19 -16.89
CA MET A 207 43.46 -25.15 -16.41
C MET A 207 42.52 -24.50 -15.42
N ALA A 208 43.02 -23.77 -14.42
CA ALA A 208 42.18 -23.06 -13.44
C ALA A 208 41.23 -22.09 -14.13
N GLN A 209 41.71 -21.33 -15.12
CA GLN A 209 40.87 -20.40 -15.87
C GLN A 209 39.79 -21.13 -16.69
N MET A 210 40.08 -22.29 -17.28
CA MET A 210 39.07 -23.09 -17.98
C MET A 210 38.04 -23.69 -17.05
N GLU A 211 38.44 -24.14 -15.85
CA GLU A 211 37.56 -24.67 -14.82
C GLU A 211 36.65 -23.56 -14.29
N ASP A 212 37.15 -22.36 -14.02
CA ASP A 212 36.36 -21.19 -13.61
C ASP A 212 35.32 -20.82 -14.67
N ASN A 213 35.73 -20.80 -15.95
CA ASN A 213 34.79 -20.54 -17.05
C ASN A 213 33.68 -21.59 -17.12
N LEU A 214 34.00 -22.88 -16.93
CA LEU A 214 33.00 -23.94 -16.88
C LEU A 214 32.07 -23.81 -15.71
N ASP A 215 32.58 -23.43 -14.54
CA ASP A 215 31.72 -23.20 -13.36
C ASP A 215 30.71 -22.04 -13.59
N ASN A 216 31.20 -20.97 -14.23
CA ASN A 216 30.33 -19.85 -14.62
C ASN A 216 29.25 -20.28 -15.64
N MET A 217 29.62 -21.12 -16.62
CA MET A 217 28.66 -21.68 -17.57
C MET A 217 27.63 -22.59 -16.91
N ARG A 218 28.07 -23.44 -15.96
CA ARG A 218 27.14 -24.28 -15.17
C ARG A 218 26.14 -23.42 -14.39
N LYS A 219 26.60 -22.34 -13.74
CA LYS A 219 25.75 -21.39 -13.05
C LYS A 219 24.75 -20.73 -14.01
N ASN A 220 25.19 -20.35 -15.21
CA ASN A 220 24.30 -19.80 -16.23
C ASN A 220 23.19 -20.79 -16.61
N VAL A 221 23.53 -22.05 -16.90
CA VAL A 221 22.53 -23.09 -17.20
C VAL A 221 21.53 -23.25 -16.05
N LEU A 222 22.00 -23.25 -14.81
CA LEU A 222 21.12 -23.35 -13.64
C LEU A 222 20.16 -22.16 -13.54
N LEU A 223 20.65 -20.94 -13.79
CA LEU A 223 19.81 -19.73 -13.78
C LEU A 223 18.72 -19.77 -14.87
N VAL A 224 19.10 -20.19 -16.08
CA VAL A 224 18.12 -20.29 -17.19
C VAL A 224 17.10 -21.41 -16.92
N ARG A 225 17.51 -22.52 -16.32
CA ARG A 225 16.58 -23.58 -15.88
C ARG A 225 15.65 -23.14 -14.76
N ASP A 226 16.15 -22.33 -13.82
CA ASP A 226 15.31 -21.79 -12.75
C ASP A 226 14.20 -20.89 -13.32
N ARG A 227 14.48 -20.09 -14.33
CA ARG A 227 13.47 -19.31 -15.07
C ARG A 227 12.37 -20.22 -15.66
N LYS A 228 12.70 -21.43 -16.11
CA LYS A 228 11.71 -22.40 -16.59
C LYS A 228 10.76 -22.83 -15.46
N ASN A 229 11.27 -23.02 -14.23
CA ASN A 229 10.44 -23.35 -13.08
C ASN A 229 9.45 -22.24 -12.75
N LYS A 230 9.79 -20.97 -13.05
CA LYS A 230 8.93 -19.80 -12.85
C LYS A 230 7.79 -19.68 -13.86
N LEU A 231 7.76 -20.52 -14.90
CA LEU A 231 6.59 -20.70 -15.76
C LEU A 231 5.45 -21.44 -15.05
N GLU A 232 5.71 -22.11 -13.95
CA GLU A 232 4.67 -22.56 -13.03
C GLU A 232 4.36 -21.42 -12.05
N VAL A 233 3.23 -20.75 -12.28
CA VAL A 233 2.78 -19.69 -11.37
C VAL A 233 2.20 -20.32 -10.12
N ARG A 234 2.85 -20.05 -8.99
CA ARG A 234 2.53 -20.69 -7.72
C ARG A 234 1.95 -19.68 -6.71
N SER A 235 1.13 -20.19 -5.80
CA SER A 235 0.60 -19.40 -4.70
C SER A 235 1.72 -18.95 -3.77
N ALA A 236 1.75 -17.64 -3.45
CA ALA A 236 2.70 -17.05 -2.52
C ALA A 236 2.29 -17.23 -1.05
N ILE A 237 0.97 -17.45 -0.78
CA ILE A 237 0.38 -17.56 0.56
C ILE A 237 -0.67 -18.69 0.59
N ASP A 238 -1.05 -19.09 1.78
CA ASP A 238 -2.26 -19.90 2.00
C ASP A 238 -3.48 -19.00 1.88
N GLY A 239 -4.50 -19.42 1.13
CA GLY A 239 -5.69 -18.57 0.92
C GLY A 239 -6.71 -19.19 -0.02
N GLU A 240 -7.58 -18.36 -0.56
CA GLU A 240 -8.55 -18.72 -1.59
C GLU A 240 -8.23 -17.92 -2.85
N LEU A 241 -8.15 -18.62 -3.98
CA LEU A 241 -7.98 -17.98 -5.28
C LEU A 241 -9.21 -17.11 -5.56
N GLY A 242 -8.99 -15.81 -5.62
CA GLY A 242 -10.04 -14.85 -5.97
C GLY A 242 -10.25 -14.80 -7.48
N LEU A 243 -10.18 -13.61 -8.06
CA LEU A 243 -10.24 -13.46 -9.51
C LEU A 243 -8.99 -14.06 -10.17
N LEU A 244 -9.16 -14.79 -11.28
CA LEU A 244 -8.08 -15.26 -12.16
C LEU A 244 -8.46 -14.92 -13.63
N ASP A 245 -8.07 -13.74 -14.06
CA ASP A 245 -8.42 -13.15 -15.37
C ASP A 245 -7.45 -13.62 -16.46
N VAL A 246 -7.53 -14.90 -16.81
CA VAL A 246 -6.72 -15.50 -17.87
C VAL A 246 -7.49 -16.60 -18.60
N GLU A 247 -7.19 -16.80 -19.89
CA GLU A 247 -7.75 -17.87 -20.70
C GLU A 247 -6.68 -18.80 -21.27
N LEU A 248 -7.05 -20.04 -21.59
CA LEU A 248 -6.17 -21.00 -22.23
C LEU A 248 -5.74 -20.47 -23.60
N GLY A 249 -4.44 -20.52 -23.88
CA GLY A 249 -3.86 -19.98 -25.11
C GLY A 249 -3.55 -18.48 -25.09
N GLN A 250 -3.96 -17.76 -24.06
CA GLN A 250 -3.62 -16.34 -23.87
C GLN A 250 -2.13 -16.16 -23.62
N ASN A 251 -1.54 -15.13 -24.24
CA ASN A 251 -0.16 -14.72 -23.95
C ASN A 251 -0.12 -13.73 -22.79
N ILE A 252 0.67 -14.03 -21.77
CA ILE A 252 0.84 -13.22 -20.56
C ILE A 252 2.26 -12.68 -20.51
N ALA A 253 2.39 -11.38 -20.25
CA ALA A 253 3.69 -10.75 -20.05
C ALA A 253 4.22 -10.97 -18.64
N ALA A 254 5.53 -10.97 -18.48
CA ALA A 254 6.16 -10.96 -17.15
C ALA A 254 5.72 -9.75 -16.35
N GLY A 255 5.34 -9.93 -15.06
CA GLY A 255 4.86 -8.88 -14.18
C GLY A 255 3.41 -8.45 -14.41
N GLN A 256 2.72 -8.97 -15.39
CA GLN A 256 1.30 -8.70 -15.62
C GLN A 256 0.46 -9.25 -14.47
N ASN A 257 -0.41 -8.41 -13.88
CA ASN A 257 -1.36 -8.89 -12.88
C ASN A 257 -2.44 -9.73 -13.56
N ILE A 258 -2.55 -10.99 -13.13
CA ILE A 258 -3.49 -11.96 -13.72
C ILE A 258 -4.56 -12.43 -12.73
N GLY A 259 -4.46 -12.00 -11.47
CA GLY A 259 -5.41 -12.43 -10.46
C GLY A 259 -4.96 -12.08 -9.05
N GLN A 260 -5.66 -12.66 -8.07
CA GLN A 260 -5.34 -12.42 -6.67
C GLN A 260 -5.67 -13.62 -5.78
N ILE A 261 -4.93 -13.74 -4.67
CA ILE A 261 -5.20 -14.69 -3.60
C ILE A 261 -5.64 -13.93 -2.36
N ASN A 262 -6.76 -14.33 -1.79
CA ASN A 262 -7.37 -13.74 -0.62
C ASN A 262 -7.00 -14.57 0.63
N ASP A 263 -6.31 -13.96 1.58
CA ASP A 263 -6.11 -14.57 2.90
C ASP A 263 -7.41 -14.44 3.70
N LEU A 264 -8.12 -15.57 3.86
CA LEU A 264 -9.36 -15.66 4.62
C LEU A 264 -9.15 -16.14 6.06
N SER A 265 -7.92 -16.17 6.55
CA SER A 265 -7.62 -16.51 7.95
C SER A 265 -8.28 -15.52 8.91
N ASP A 266 -8.35 -14.25 8.51
CA ASP A 266 -9.07 -13.19 9.20
C ASP A 266 -9.70 -12.21 8.20
N PHE A 267 -10.60 -11.36 8.71
CA PHE A 267 -11.28 -10.35 7.92
C PHE A 267 -11.09 -8.97 8.56
N LYS A 268 -11.09 -7.96 7.71
CA LYS A 268 -11.22 -6.57 8.11
C LYS A 268 -12.50 -5.97 7.54
N VAL A 269 -13.01 -4.95 8.19
CA VAL A 269 -14.08 -4.13 7.64
C VAL A 269 -13.47 -2.81 7.21
N GLN A 270 -13.64 -2.43 5.96
CA GLN A 270 -13.18 -1.15 5.44
C GLN A 270 -14.38 -0.24 5.22
N ALA A 271 -14.31 0.99 5.71
CA ALA A 271 -15.34 2.00 5.47
C ALA A 271 -14.74 3.28 4.91
N GLN A 272 -15.54 3.98 4.12
CA GLN A 272 -15.29 5.36 3.70
C GLN A 272 -16.00 6.29 4.68
N ILE A 273 -15.27 7.27 5.20
CA ILE A 273 -15.73 8.24 6.20
C ILE A 273 -15.60 9.62 5.59
N ASP A 274 -16.62 10.46 5.77
CA ASP A 274 -16.61 11.86 5.32
C ASP A 274 -15.43 12.63 5.93
N GLU A 275 -14.80 13.49 5.13
CA GLU A 275 -13.60 14.26 5.52
C GLU A 275 -13.84 15.14 6.75
N HIS A 276 -15.09 15.56 7.01
CA HIS A 276 -15.45 16.32 8.21
C HIS A 276 -15.04 15.64 9.53
N TYR A 277 -14.90 14.32 9.51
CA TYR A 277 -14.53 13.54 10.70
C TYR A 277 -13.04 13.20 10.79
N ILE A 278 -12.18 13.67 9.87
CA ILE A 278 -10.79 13.25 9.75
C ILE A 278 -9.96 13.54 11.02
N ASP A 279 -10.19 14.69 11.66
CA ASP A 279 -9.47 15.08 12.87
C ASP A 279 -9.93 14.29 14.11
N ARG A 280 -11.11 13.69 14.05
CA ARG A 280 -11.74 12.97 15.15
C ARG A 280 -11.52 11.47 15.09
N VAL A 281 -11.33 10.92 13.90
CA VAL A 281 -11.13 9.47 13.70
C VAL A 281 -9.67 9.11 13.89
N ARG A 282 -9.41 8.30 14.93
CA ARG A 282 -8.05 7.86 15.30
C ARG A 282 -8.00 6.34 15.47
N PRO A 283 -6.83 5.71 15.24
CA PRO A 283 -6.63 4.31 15.58
C PRO A 283 -6.98 4.04 17.05
N GLY A 284 -7.64 2.91 17.29
CA GLY A 284 -8.07 2.49 18.63
C GLY A 284 -9.52 2.84 18.98
N LEU A 285 -10.22 3.69 18.24
CA LEU A 285 -11.63 3.97 18.46
C LEU A 285 -12.47 2.70 18.32
N SER A 286 -13.50 2.60 19.17
CA SER A 286 -14.44 1.49 19.17
C SER A 286 -15.55 1.71 18.14
N ALA A 287 -15.92 0.63 17.48
CA ALA A 287 -17.09 0.62 16.59
C ALA A 287 -17.88 -0.67 16.83
N SER A 288 -19.13 -0.69 16.38
CA SER A 288 -19.98 -1.88 16.47
C SER A 288 -20.90 -1.96 15.26
N PHE A 289 -21.39 -3.17 14.99
CA PHE A 289 -22.48 -3.39 14.05
C PHE A 289 -23.38 -4.52 14.56
N SER A 290 -24.64 -4.49 14.14
CA SER A 290 -25.61 -5.52 14.49
C SER A 290 -25.87 -6.45 13.30
N ARG A 291 -25.88 -7.77 13.57
CA ARG A 291 -26.27 -8.80 12.59
C ARG A 291 -27.03 -9.93 13.28
N GLY A 292 -28.24 -10.21 12.79
CA GLY A 292 -29.07 -11.28 13.37
C GLY A 292 -29.37 -11.08 14.86
N GLY A 293 -29.56 -9.83 15.30
CA GLY A 293 -29.82 -9.49 16.70
C GLY A 293 -28.63 -9.53 17.64
N LYS A 294 -27.43 -9.91 17.15
CA LYS A 294 -26.19 -9.92 17.91
C LYS A 294 -25.31 -8.72 17.54
N ILE A 295 -24.74 -8.06 18.55
CA ILE A 295 -23.82 -6.93 18.38
C ILE A 295 -22.38 -7.45 18.33
N TYR A 296 -21.67 -7.09 17.27
CA TYR A 296 -20.26 -7.38 17.08
C TYR A 296 -19.43 -6.12 17.25
N ARG A 297 -18.30 -6.26 17.95
CA ARG A 297 -17.40 -5.16 18.25
C ARG A 297 -16.28 -5.08 17.25
N LEU A 298 -15.97 -3.87 16.84
CA LEU A 298 -14.87 -3.54 15.96
C LEU A 298 -13.97 -2.51 16.64
N ARG A 299 -12.75 -2.39 16.15
CA ARG A 299 -11.80 -1.34 16.54
C ARG A 299 -11.13 -0.78 15.31
N VAL A 300 -10.97 0.52 15.26
CA VAL A 300 -10.18 1.19 14.21
C VAL A 300 -8.74 0.71 14.30
N ARG A 301 -8.27 0.04 13.26
CA ARG A 301 -6.87 -0.43 13.12
C ARG A 301 -6.02 0.60 12.42
N LYS A 302 -6.50 1.12 11.29
CA LYS A 302 -5.75 2.04 10.44
C LYS A 302 -6.66 3.09 9.83
N VAL A 303 -6.21 4.33 9.85
CA VAL A 303 -6.82 5.46 9.14
C VAL A 303 -5.88 5.82 7.99
N TYR A 304 -6.40 5.93 6.78
CA TYR A 304 -5.66 6.37 5.62
C TYR A 304 -5.86 7.88 5.48
N PRO A 305 -4.81 8.70 5.59
CA PRO A 305 -4.96 10.15 5.65
C PRO A 305 -5.31 10.79 4.31
N GLU A 306 -5.26 10.02 3.23
CA GLU A 306 -5.57 10.51 1.89
C GLU A 306 -7.07 10.65 1.70
N VAL A 307 -7.52 11.89 1.48
CA VAL A 307 -8.92 12.21 1.14
C VAL A 307 -9.10 12.11 -0.37
N ARG A 308 -10.11 11.36 -0.80
CA ARG A 308 -10.54 11.25 -2.19
C ARG A 308 -12.05 11.41 -2.27
N ASN A 309 -12.52 12.29 -3.14
CA ASN A 309 -13.95 12.58 -3.32
C ASN A 309 -14.67 12.93 -2.00
N GLY A 310 -14.03 13.74 -1.13
CA GLY A 310 -14.59 14.17 0.15
C GLY A 310 -14.65 13.06 1.21
N THR A 311 -13.98 11.92 1.00
CA THR A 311 -13.96 10.80 1.96
C THR A 311 -12.56 10.25 2.17
N PHE A 312 -12.30 9.68 3.34
CA PHE A 312 -11.08 8.92 3.65
C PHE A 312 -11.40 7.50 4.07
N ARG A 313 -10.46 6.59 3.85
CA ARG A 313 -10.62 5.16 4.15
C ARG A 313 -10.15 4.83 5.55
N THR A 314 -10.89 3.93 6.20
CA THR A 314 -10.55 3.43 7.54
C THR A 314 -10.76 1.92 7.60
N ASP A 315 -9.76 1.19 8.10
CA ASP A 315 -9.84 -0.24 8.32
C ASP A 315 -10.16 -0.54 9.79
N PHE A 316 -11.14 -1.40 10.00
CA PHE A 316 -11.56 -1.91 11.30
C PHE A 316 -11.21 -3.39 11.41
N VAL A 317 -10.85 -3.82 12.61
CA VAL A 317 -10.66 -5.24 12.95
C VAL A 317 -11.66 -5.67 14.01
N PHE A 318 -12.00 -6.93 13.99
CA PHE A 318 -12.92 -7.52 14.98
C PHE A 318 -12.23 -7.59 16.35
N VAL A 319 -13.03 -7.33 17.40
CA VAL A 319 -12.62 -7.47 18.79
C VAL A 319 -13.49 -8.51 19.47
N GLY A 320 -12.92 -9.68 19.73
CA GLY A 320 -13.64 -10.84 20.28
C GLY A 320 -14.32 -11.67 19.18
N GLU A 321 -15.59 -11.99 19.37
CA GLU A 321 -16.33 -12.85 18.44
C GLU A 321 -16.58 -12.18 17.10
N ARG A 322 -16.53 -12.95 16.04
CA ARG A 322 -16.89 -12.55 14.67
C ARG A 322 -18.05 -13.42 14.16
N PRO A 323 -18.84 -12.95 13.20
CA PRO A 323 -19.87 -13.76 12.56
C PRO A 323 -19.27 -15.02 11.92
N ALA A 324 -19.91 -16.17 12.13
CA ALA A 324 -19.37 -17.46 11.66
C ALA A 324 -19.28 -17.59 10.14
N GLN A 325 -20.18 -16.94 9.42
CA GLN A 325 -20.24 -16.97 7.95
C GLN A 325 -20.09 -15.54 7.41
N MET A 326 -18.84 -15.15 7.11
CA MET A 326 -18.55 -13.90 6.42
C MET A 326 -18.04 -14.19 5.01
N ARG A 327 -18.46 -13.37 4.07
CA ARG A 327 -17.96 -13.39 2.70
C ARG A 327 -17.31 -12.05 2.39
N SER A 328 -16.23 -12.09 1.66
CA SER A 328 -15.65 -10.87 1.09
C SER A 328 -16.68 -10.11 0.27
N GLY A 329 -16.68 -8.78 0.37
CA GLY A 329 -17.64 -7.93 -0.31
C GLY A 329 -18.96 -7.66 0.44
N GLN A 330 -19.26 -8.38 1.54
CA GLN A 330 -20.47 -8.08 2.35
C GLN A 330 -20.39 -6.69 2.97
N THR A 331 -21.53 -5.98 2.98
CA THR A 331 -21.64 -4.65 3.61
C THR A 331 -22.35 -4.74 4.94
N PHE A 332 -21.82 -4.05 5.95
CA PHE A 332 -22.41 -3.86 7.26
C PHE A 332 -22.57 -2.38 7.59
N TYR A 333 -23.63 -2.03 8.32
CA TYR A 333 -23.79 -0.70 8.90
C TYR A 333 -23.01 -0.63 10.20
N VAL A 334 -21.89 0.05 10.17
CA VAL A 334 -20.98 0.19 11.31
C VAL A 334 -21.25 1.50 12.02
N GLU A 335 -21.42 1.45 13.33
CA GLU A 335 -21.53 2.61 14.21
C GLU A 335 -20.16 2.86 14.85
N LEU A 336 -19.50 3.92 14.41
CA LEU A 336 -18.19 4.34 14.93
C LEU A 336 -18.39 5.35 16.05
N ALA A 337 -17.96 5.02 17.26
CA ALA A 337 -17.99 5.93 18.39
C ALA A 337 -16.88 6.99 18.23
N LEU A 338 -17.26 8.27 18.20
CA LEU A 338 -16.35 9.41 18.06
C LEU A 338 -16.00 10.05 19.41
N GLY A 339 -16.75 9.73 20.45
CA GLY A 339 -16.54 10.28 21.80
C GLY A 339 -17.17 9.40 22.88
N LYS A 340 -16.92 9.81 24.14
CA LYS A 340 -17.56 9.19 25.29
C LYS A 340 -19.01 9.65 25.37
N SER A 341 -19.87 8.75 25.77
CA SER A 341 -21.27 9.04 26.09
C SER A 341 -21.38 10.00 27.27
N GLN A 342 -22.22 11.03 27.15
CA GLN A 342 -22.43 12.06 28.16
C GLN A 342 -23.90 12.37 28.29
N GLN A 343 -24.32 12.87 29.49
CA GLN A 343 -25.69 13.39 29.68
C GLN A 343 -25.77 14.77 29.01
N ALA A 344 -26.77 14.93 28.15
CA ALA A 344 -27.01 16.16 27.43
C ALA A 344 -28.49 16.46 27.24
N THR A 345 -28.84 17.69 26.86
CA THR A 345 -30.17 18.07 26.42
C THR A 345 -30.29 17.70 24.94
N LEU A 346 -31.30 16.90 24.60
CA LEU A 346 -31.46 16.27 23.29
C LEU A 346 -32.74 16.72 22.63
N ILE A 347 -32.66 16.99 21.33
CA ILE A 347 -33.82 17.12 20.45
C ILE A 347 -33.71 16.10 19.30
N PRO A 348 -34.81 15.45 18.91
CA PRO A 348 -34.79 14.55 17.76
C PRO A 348 -34.33 15.27 16.47
N ARG A 349 -33.68 14.54 15.61
CA ARG A 349 -33.29 15.06 14.30
C ARG A 349 -34.49 15.40 13.45
N GLY A 350 -34.50 16.58 12.82
CA GLY A 350 -35.60 17.05 12.01
C GLY A 350 -35.16 17.99 10.90
N THR A 351 -36.04 18.24 9.96
CA THR A 351 -35.75 19.05 8.75
C THR A 351 -35.60 20.54 9.06
N PHE A 352 -35.99 21.02 10.26
CA PHE A 352 -35.76 22.40 10.69
C PHE A 352 -34.30 22.84 10.55
N PHE A 353 -33.39 21.90 10.78
CA PHE A 353 -31.95 22.18 10.74
C PHE A 353 -31.45 22.64 9.33
N GLN A 354 -32.07 22.13 8.27
CA GLN A 354 -31.70 22.53 6.89
C GLN A 354 -32.01 24.02 6.64
N THR A 355 -33.11 24.55 7.22
CA THR A 355 -33.50 25.94 7.06
C THR A 355 -32.76 26.87 8.03
N THR A 356 -32.54 26.41 9.29
CA THR A 356 -32.05 27.27 10.38
C THR A 356 -30.54 27.17 10.61
N GLY A 357 -29.90 26.14 10.03
CA GLY A 357 -28.51 25.81 10.33
C GLY A 357 -28.29 25.42 11.81
N GLY A 358 -29.37 25.16 12.56
CA GLY A 358 -29.29 24.86 13.98
C GLY A 358 -29.15 26.08 14.90
N ASN A 359 -29.30 27.29 14.39
CA ASN A 359 -29.14 28.53 15.16
C ASN A 359 -30.39 28.93 15.94
N TRP A 360 -31.56 28.48 15.53
CA TRP A 360 -32.82 28.77 16.19
C TRP A 360 -33.88 27.69 15.91
N ILE A 361 -34.87 27.61 16.80
CA ILE A 361 -35.96 26.66 16.73
C ILE A 361 -37.26 27.32 17.27
N PHE A 362 -38.44 26.82 16.86
CA PHE A 362 -39.71 27.20 17.44
C PHE A 362 -40.01 26.36 18.67
N VAL A 363 -40.21 27.04 19.82
CA VAL A 363 -40.55 26.44 21.11
C VAL A 363 -42.04 26.69 21.39
N LEU A 364 -42.78 25.65 21.69
CA LEU A 364 -44.20 25.76 22.03
C LEU A 364 -44.38 26.36 23.43
N ASP A 365 -45.42 27.15 23.57
CA ASP A 365 -45.87 27.61 24.87
C ASP A 365 -46.54 26.46 25.67
N LYS A 366 -46.81 26.68 26.96
CA LYS A 366 -47.46 25.68 27.81
C LYS A 366 -48.86 25.28 27.34
N SER A 367 -49.54 26.16 26.59
CA SER A 367 -50.89 25.88 26.08
C SER A 367 -50.85 25.02 24.79
N GLY A 368 -49.70 24.95 24.11
CA GLY A 368 -49.53 24.25 22.84
C GLY A 368 -50.15 24.99 21.63
N ARG A 369 -50.66 26.22 21.83
CA ARG A 369 -51.32 26.99 20.77
C ARG A 369 -50.46 28.01 20.08
N LYS A 370 -49.31 28.34 20.67
CA LYS A 370 -48.34 29.28 20.09
C LYS A 370 -46.95 28.71 20.18
N ALA A 371 -46.13 29.01 19.17
CA ALA A 371 -44.71 28.69 19.19
C ALA A 371 -43.91 29.96 18.90
N TYR A 372 -42.83 30.14 19.64
CA TYR A 372 -41.95 31.31 19.58
C TYR A 372 -40.59 30.90 19.08
N ARG A 373 -40.05 31.72 18.18
CA ARG A 373 -38.67 31.57 17.71
C ARG A 373 -37.71 31.83 18.85
N ARG A 374 -36.81 30.85 19.13
CA ARG A 374 -35.77 30.94 20.15
C ARG A 374 -34.43 30.55 19.58
N ASN A 375 -33.39 31.32 19.86
CA ASN A 375 -32.04 30.99 19.49
C ASN A 375 -31.54 29.81 20.32
N ILE A 376 -30.84 28.88 19.67
CA ILE A 376 -30.29 27.71 20.30
C ILE A 376 -28.84 27.52 19.84
N SER A 377 -28.09 26.76 20.61
CA SER A 377 -26.72 26.34 20.21
C SER A 377 -26.64 24.83 20.16
N ILE A 378 -26.36 24.28 18.99
CA ILE A 378 -26.17 22.85 18.77
C ILE A 378 -24.68 22.60 18.75
N ALA A 379 -24.16 21.68 19.61
CA ALA A 379 -22.76 21.32 19.68
C ALA A 379 -22.44 20.10 18.83
N ARG A 380 -23.13 18.98 19.07
CA ARG A 380 -22.85 17.72 18.37
C ARG A 380 -24.15 17.11 17.82
N GLN A 381 -23.98 16.22 16.85
CA GLN A 381 -25.10 15.52 16.25
C GLN A 381 -24.76 14.05 16.04
N ASN A 382 -25.77 13.21 16.18
CA ASN A 382 -25.70 11.81 15.75
C ASN A 382 -26.88 11.51 14.80
N PRO A 383 -27.02 10.31 14.23
CA PRO A 383 -28.12 10.00 13.33
C PRO A 383 -29.53 10.20 13.88
N GLN A 384 -29.73 10.28 15.22
CA GLN A 384 -31.04 10.33 15.87
C GLN A 384 -31.30 11.68 16.54
N TYR A 385 -30.29 12.33 17.13
CA TYR A 385 -30.42 13.50 17.99
C TYR A 385 -29.41 14.59 17.69
N TYR A 386 -29.81 15.83 18.02
CA TYR A 386 -28.91 16.96 18.20
C TYR A 386 -28.68 17.18 19.69
N GLU A 387 -27.44 17.45 20.08
CA GLU A 387 -27.10 17.91 21.43
C GLU A 387 -27.21 19.43 21.47
N VAL A 388 -28.10 19.93 22.34
CA VAL A 388 -28.29 21.36 22.56
C VAL A 388 -27.56 21.78 23.83
N THR A 389 -26.69 22.77 23.70
CA THR A 389 -25.89 23.30 24.83
C THR A 389 -26.51 24.51 25.47
N ASP A 390 -27.29 25.28 24.70
CA ASP A 390 -27.96 26.49 25.19
C ASP A 390 -29.28 26.75 24.44
N GLY A 391 -30.21 27.42 25.13
CA GLY A 391 -31.47 27.89 24.58
C GLY A 391 -32.67 26.98 24.81
N LEU A 392 -32.53 25.73 25.30
CA LEU A 392 -33.65 24.82 25.57
C LEU A 392 -33.52 24.17 26.95
N GLU A 393 -34.67 23.96 27.59
CA GLU A 393 -34.78 23.22 28.84
C GLU A 393 -35.49 21.87 28.64
N PRO A 394 -35.05 20.80 29.36
CA PRO A 394 -35.75 19.51 29.32
C PRO A 394 -37.23 19.64 29.73
N GLY A 395 -38.12 19.02 28.92
CA GLY A 395 -39.57 19.08 29.10
C GLY A 395 -40.24 20.14 28.23
N GLU A 396 -39.51 21.00 27.54
CA GLU A 396 -40.06 21.88 26.51
C GLU A 396 -40.44 21.09 25.26
N ARG A 397 -41.39 21.61 24.47
CA ARG A 397 -41.77 21.07 23.18
C ARG A 397 -41.30 21.96 22.06
N VAL A 398 -40.74 21.38 21.01
CA VAL A 398 -40.18 22.10 19.88
C VAL A 398 -40.71 21.57 18.54
N ILE A 399 -40.76 22.42 17.53
CA ILE A 399 -41.17 22.02 16.18
C ILE A 399 -39.91 21.55 15.44
N THR A 400 -39.88 20.28 15.00
CA THR A 400 -38.74 19.67 14.30
C THR A 400 -38.97 19.45 12.81
N SER A 401 -40.18 19.76 12.29
CA SER A 401 -40.49 19.77 10.84
C SER A 401 -39.76 20.88 10.10
N GLY A 402 -39.86 20.90 8.75
CA GLY A 402 -39.25 21.94 7.92
C GLY A 402 -39.91 23.31 8.12
N TYR A 403 -39.07 24.36 8.03
CA TYR A 403 -39.52 25.74 8.26
C TYR A 403 -39.65 26.55 6.95
N GLU A 404 -39.62 25.91 5.80
CA GLU A 404 -39.71 26.56 4.49
C GLU A 404 -41.00 27.41 4.33
N ALA A 405 -42.11 26.93 4.91
CA ALA A 405 -43.40 27.62 4.88
C ALA A 405 -43.50 28.78 5.88
N PHE A 406 -42.66 28.81 6.92
CA PHE A 406 -42.82 29.77 8.04
C PHE A 406 -42.16 31.13 7.78
N LYS A 407 -41.37 31.26 6.73
CA LYS A 407 -40.65 32.49 6.36
C LYS A 407 -39.93 33.10 7.58
N ASP A 408 -39.99 34.44 7.71
CA ASP A 408 -39.31 35.18 8.78
C ASP A 408 -40.28 35.49 9.98
N ASN A 409 -41.34 34.71 10.15
CA ASN A 409 -42.29 34.92 11.28
C ASN A 409 -41.61 34.57 12.61
N GLU A 410 -41.87 35.38 13.63
CA GLU A 410 -41.35 35.19 15.00
C GLU A 410 -42.27 34.37 15.87
N VAL A 411 -43.60 34.36 15.56
CA VAL A 411 -44.62 33.66 16.32
C VAL A 411 -45.52 32.85 15.39
N LEU A 412 -45.69 31.56 15.71
CA LEU A 412 -46.62 30.68 15.01
C LEU A 412 -47.87 30.44 15.91
N VAL A 413 -49.06 30.55 15.34
CA VAL A 413 -50.34 30.23 15.99
C VAL A 413 -50.81 28.91 15.42
N ILE A 414 -50.92 27.89 16.28
CA ILE A 414 -51.29 26.52 15.92
C ILE A 414 -52.81 26.34 16.10
N LYS A 415 -53.47 25.89 15.03
CA LYS A 415 -54.88 25.55 15.00
C LYS A 415 -55.10 24.06 15.04
#